data_e3824ec03389fc1e677f11793ece0a12
#
_entry.id   e3824ec03389fc1e677f11793ece0a12
#
_cell.length_a   1.000
_cell.length_b   1.000
_cell.length_c   1.000
_cell.angle_alpha   90.00
_cell.angle_beta   90.00
_cell.angle_gamma   90.00
#
_symmetry.space_group_name_H-M   'P 1'
#
loop_
_entity.id
_entity.type
_entity.pdbx_description
1 polymer ?
#
loop_
_entity_poly.entity_id
_entity_poly.type
_entity_poly.pdbx_seq_one_letter_code
_entity_poly.pdbx_strand_id
1 'polypeptide(L)' 'MDRKEMVKEILNTYGCSTSKEIANLAVRKYGVQITPSQVAGVIRPMITHGEAASSKNDKNVIVYWPVKHEYVRN' A
#
# COMPACT_ATOMS: atom_id res chain seq x y z
N MET A 1 12.68 9.73 -3.34
CA MET A 1 11.84 8.69 -2.71
C MET A 1 11.45 7.67 -3.75
N ASP A 2 11.71 6.41 -3.53
CA ASP A 2 11.34 5.40 -4.51
C ASP A 2 9.88 5.00 -4.34
N ARG A 3 9.38 4.19 -5.28
CA ARG A 3 7.96 3.84 -5.29
C ARG A 3 7.55 3.04 -4.06
N LYS A 4 8.43 2.16 -3.59
CA LYS A 4 8.13 1.36 -2.41
C LYS A 4 7.96 2.24 -1.18
N GLU A 5 8.87 3.18 -0.98
CA GLU A 5 8.79 4.09 0.16
C GLU A 5 7.55 4.96 0.09
N MET A 6 7.22 5.45 -1.10
CA MET A 6 6.02 6.25 -1.29
C MET A 6 4.76 5.46 -0.93
N VAL A 7 4.63 4.25 -1.45
CA VAL A 7 3.47 3.40 -1.18
C VAL A 7 3.40 3.06 0.30
N LYS A 8 4.54 2.75 0.91
CA LYS A 8 4.60 2.45 2.33
C LYS A 8 4.12 3.63 3.16
N GLU A 9 4.54 4.82 2.80
CA GLU A 9 4.14 6.03 3.50
C GLU A 9 2.65 6.30 3.34
N ILE A 10 2.12 6.09 2.14
CA ILE A 10 0.69 6.26 1.89
C ILE A 10 -0.11 5.28 2.76
N LEU A 11 0.30 4.02 2.81
CA LEU A 11 -0.39 3.03 3.63
C LEU A 11 -0.33 3.39 5.12
N ASN A 12 0.82 3.84 5.58
CA ASN A 12 0.97 4.22 6.99
C ASN A 12 0.13 5.45 7.35
N THR A 13 -0.07 6.35 6.41
CA THR A 13 -0.80 7.58 6.66
C THR A 13 -2.30 7.39 6.54
N TYR A 14 -2.75 6.67 5.52
CA TYR A 14 -4.17 6.57 5.18
C TYR A 14 -4.79 5.22 5.55
N GLY A 15 -3.98 4.24 5.89
CA GLY A 15 -4.48 2.94 6.31
C GLY A 15 -4.98 2.10 5.15
N CYS A 16 -6.12 1.46 5.33
CA CYS A 16 -6.69 0.53 4.36
C CYS A 16 -7.07 1.25 3.07
N SER A 17 -6.49 0.85 1.95
CA SER A 17 -6.68 1.53 0.67
C SER A 17 -6.63 0.53 -0.48
N THR A 18 -7.36 0.85 -1.55
CA THR A 18 -7.27 0.08 -2.79
C THR A 18 -6.08 0.57 -3.61
N SER A 19 -5.66 -0.23 -4.60
CA SER A 19 -4.56 0.19 -5.48
C SER A 19 -4.92 1.47 -6.24
N LYS A 20 -6.20 1.63 -6.58
CA LYS A 20 -6.67 2.84 -7.27
C LYS A 20 -6.53 4.06 -6.36
N GLU A 21 -6.92 3.93 -5.09
CA GLU A 21 -6.79 5.03 -4.14
C GLU A 21 -5.34 5.40 -3.92
N ILE A 22 -4.46 4.40 -3.83
CA ILE A 22 -3.03 4.64 -3.64
C ILE A 22 -2.46 5.36 -4.86
N ALA A 23 -2.84 4.93 -6.07
CA ALA A 23 -2.38 5.58 -7.29
C ALA A 23 -2.83 7.04 -7.33
N ASN A 24 -4.07 7.33 -6.94
CA ASN A 24 -4.58 8.70 -6.90
C ASN A 24 -3.81 9.55 -5.89
N LEU A 25 -3.52 8.99 -4.72
CA LEU A 25 -2.77 9.72 -3.70
C LEU A 25 -1.33 9.97 -4.13
N ALA A 26 -0.73 9.03 -4.89
CA ALA A 26 0.61 9.22 -5.41
C ALA A 26 0.69 10.44 -6.31
N VAL A 27 -0.31 10.60 -7.18
CA VAL A 27 -0.37 11.77 -8.06
C VAL A 27 -0.60 13.05 -7.26
N ARG A 28 -1.57 13.00 -6.35
CA ARG A 28 -2.02 14.22 -5.66
C ARG A 28 -1.04 14.69 -4.59
N LYS A 29 -0.40 13.77 -3.89
CA LYS A 29 0.48 14.13 -2.77
C LYS A 29 1.95 14.13 -3.12
N TYR A 30 2.36 13.34 -4.10
CA TYR A 30 3.78 13.16 -4.44
C TYR A 30 4.10 13.57 -5.86
N GLY A 31 3.09 13.84 -6.69
CA GLY A 31 3.29 14.18 -8.09
C GLY A 31 3.86 13.02 -8.90
N VAL A 32 3.63 11.79 -8.48
CA VAL A 32 4.16 10.60 -9.12
C VAL A 32 3.06 9.93 -9.93
N GLN A 33 3.33 9.72 -11.23
CA GLN A 33 2.41 9.01 -12.12
C GLN A 33 2.64 7.52 -11.94
N ILE A 34 1.63 6.84 -11.44
CA ILE A 34 1.69 5.39 -11.24
C ILE A 34 0.28 4.82 -11.44
N THR A 35 0.19 3.68 -12.12
CA THR A 35 -1.09 3.03 -12.37
C THR A 35 -1.45 2.11 -11.20
N PRO A 36 -2.74 1.78 -11.03
CA PRO A 36 -3.12 0.80 -10.00
C PRO A 36 -2.41 -0.53 -10.15
N SER A 37 -2.17 -0.98 -11.38
CA SER A 37 -1.45 -2.21 -11.66
C SER A 37 -0.02 -2.13 -11.15
N GLN A 38 0.63 -1.00 -11.34
CA GLN A 38 1.98 -0.78 -10.85
C GLN A 38 2.02 -0.71 -9.33
N VAL A 39 0.99 -0.11 -8.72
CA VAL A 39 0.88 -0.09 -7.26
C VAL A 39 0.81 -1.52 -6.73
N ALA A 40 -0.03 -2.36 -7.33
CA ALA A 40 -0.13 -3.76 -6.92
C ALA A 40 1.20 -4.48 -7.04
N GLY A 41 1.95 -4.19 -8.12
CA GLY A 41 3.28 -4.76 -8.32
C GLY A 41 4.29 -4.32 -7.28
N VAL A 42 4.16 -3.10 -6.77
CA VAL A 42 5.03 -2.60 -5.69
C VAL A 42 4.67 -3.27 -4.37
N ILE A 43 3.38 -3.44 -4.10
CA ILE A 43 2.92 -3.97 -2.81
C ILE A 43 3.16 -5.47 -2.69
N ARG A 44 3.14 -6.21 -3.80
CA ARG A 44 3.27 -7.66 -3.75
C ARG A 44 4.53 -8.12 -2.99
N PRO A 45 5.73 -7.58 -3.29
CA PRO A 45 6.91 -7.95 -2.48
C PRO A 45 6.78 -7.52 -1.01
N MET A 46 6.09 -6.42 -0.76
CA MET A 46 5.88 -5.98 0.62
C MET A 46 5.04 -6.99 1.39
N ILE A 47 4.03 -7.58 0.75
CA ILE A 47 3.23 -8.62 1.38
C ILE A 47 4.09 -9.86 1.66
N THR A 48 4.92 -10.23 0.69
CA THR A 48 5.82 -11.38 0.85
C THR A 48 6.76 -11.19 2.04
N HIS A 49 7.22 -9.95 2.26
CA HIS A 49 8.13 -9.64 3.36
C HIS A 49 7.41 -9.26 4.66
N GLY A 50 6.08 -9.36 4.69
CA GLY A 50 5.32 -9.09 5.89
C GLY A 50 5.18 -7.60 6.23
N GLU A 51 5.41 -6.72 5.25
CA GLU A 51 5.29 -5.28 5.46
C GLU A 51 3.89 -4.74 5.15
N ALA A 52 3.11 -5.51 4.43
CA ALA A 52 1.75 -5.15 4.09
C ALA A 52 0.89 -6.41 4.04
N ALA A 53 -0.41 -6.21 4.06
CA ALA A 53 -1.38 -7.29 3.95
C ALA A 53 -2.49 -6.87 3.01
N SER A 54 -3.25 -7.83 2.52
CA SER A 54 -4.36 -7.56 1.62
C SER A 54 -5.51 -8.50 1.91
N SER A 55 -6.72 -8.06 1.55
CA SER A 55 -7.89 -8.94 1.54
C SER A 55 -8.91 -8.32 0.60
N LYS A 56 -10.01 -9.04 0.38
CA LYS A 56 -11.10 -8.53 -0.44
C LYS A 56 -12.18 -7.96 0.47
N ASN A 57 -12.72 -6.82 0.07
CA ASN A 57 -13.84 -6.23 0.80
C ASN A 57 -15.16 -6.82 0.31
N ASP A 58 -16.28 -6.27 0.82
CA ASP A 58 -17.62 -6.75 0.48
C ASP A 58 -17.93 -6.66 -1.01
N LYS A 59 -17.26 -5.73 -1.70
CA LYS A 59 -17.45 -5.53 -3.14
C LYS A 59 -16.48 -6.33 -3.98
N ASN A 60 -15.76 -7.25 -3.35
CA ASN A 60 -14.79 -8.11 -4.02
C ASN A 60 -13.60 -7.33 -4.60
N VAL A 61 -13.29 -6.19 -4.00
CA VAL A 61 -12.16 -5.35 -4.38
C VAL A 61 -11.03 -5.57 -3.38
N ILE A 62 -9.80 -5.71 -3.88
CA ILE A 62 -8.65 -5.92 -3.01
C ILE A 62 -8.27 -4.62 -2.33
N VAL A 63 -8.13 -4.67 -1.01
CA VAL A 63 -7.66 -3.54 -0.22
C VAL A 63 -6.36 -3.94 0.47
N TYR A 64 -5.52 -2.97 0.75
CA TYR A 64 -4.21 -3.16 1.35
C TYR A 64 -4.08 -2.32 2.60
N TRP A 65 -3.30 -2.81 3.56
CA TRP A 65 -2.99 -2.03 4.77
C TRP A 65 -1.58 -2.35 5.23
N PRO A 66 -0.96 -1.45 6.01
CA PRO A 66 0.39 -1.70 6.50
C PRO A 66 0.38 -2.70 7.63
N VAL A 67 1.45 -3.48 7.70
CA VAL A 67 1.68 -4.36 8.85
C VAL A 67 2.86 -3.80 9.62
N LYS A 68 2.65 -3.51 10.90
CA LYS A 68 3.69 -2.97 11.75
C LYS A 68 4.26 -4.07 12.61
N HIS A 69 5.56 -4.24 12.57
CA HIS A 69 6.27 -5.21 13.40
C HIS A 69 6.72 -4.52 14.67
N GLU A 70 5.75 -4.20 15.48
CA GLU A 70 6.07 -3.65 16.78
C GLU A 70 6.22 -4.79 17.74
N TYR A 71 6.96 -4.90 18.27
CA TYR A 71 6.95 -5.99 18.97
C TYR A 71 7.12 -5.96 20.08
N VAL A 72 6.86 -6.32 20.43
CA VAL A 72 7.00 -6.57 21.34
C VAL A 72 7.64 -7.49 22.01
N ARG A 73 8.02 -7.80 22.24
CA ARG A 73 8.48 -8.54 22.66
C ARG A 73 8.67 -8.81 23.56
N ASN A 74 8.83 -9.24 24.05
CA ASN A 74 8.94 -9.61 24.72
C ASN A 74 9.31 -9.97 25.13
#